data_62a113adc1e52e7218f98360c8f8d22e
#
_entry.id   62a113adc1e52e7218f98360c8f8d22e
#
_cell.length_a   1.000
_cell.length_b   1.000
_cell.length_c   1.000
_cell.angle_alpha   90.00
_cell.angle_beta   90.00
_cell.angle_gamma   90.00
#
_symmetry.space_group_name_H-M   'P 1'
#
loop_
_entity.id
_entity.type
_entity.pdbx_description
1 polymer ?
#
loop_
_entity_poly.entity_id
_entity_poly.type
_entity_poly.pdbx_seq_one_letter_code
_entity_poly.pdbx_strand_id
1 'polypeptide(L)'
;MNIVIDSADSADILVYLAFEEEAFPLKLGEAHKRSGSATWLYSRTEEELDVLAVGMGKRRDLTLEKIRRAGGYAARMAQREGKSRALLVRIANEEGSAADGDREVAAADWLQAWAEGWLLGLYRFQTYREATRINDSVDLLLSSSDWAELKAVEMDAVLVNARIRADGAMLARDRVNESPDTLNPDTFAKWMEGYFDRDDSPVKVRVYRGQELVDLQMNGLLAVGAGSKHAPALVEIRYEGNPRLPMLALVGKGVTFDMGGMNVKTASDISDARMDMGGAAAVVGAMDILLRKKANVNVTALIPVVDNVPDAEAILPSSVVRFPNGLTVQVANTDGEGRLILADALIHAANIGAAEAIDIATLTGNVGAALGLGIAGIWGDADMTQSLVEIGERNGERLWPMPLMDEYEADLKSHYADLRNVSTSPFAGAITAALFIRRFVAESMKWIHIDMAGTVQYKQDMSYSEAGATGYGARLLADYAMKKEQQ
;
A
#
# COMPACT_ATOMS: atom_id res chain seq x y z
N MET A 1 4.74 -9.15 19.91
CA MET A 1 5.85 -8.83 18.95
C MET A 1 6.49 -7.52 19.40
N ASN A 2 7.71 -7.57 19.93
CA ASN A 2 8.40 -6.41 20.45
C ASN A 2 9.75 -6.21 19.75
N ILE A 3 10.23 -4.97 19.76
CA ILE A 3 11.63 -4.67 19.47
C ILE A 3 12.21 -4.16 20.79
N VAL A 4 13.25 -4.82 21.27
CA VAL A 4 13.80 -4.60 22.63
C VAL A 4 15.28 -4.27 22.51
N ILE A 5 15.70 -3.21 23.20
CA ILE A 5 17.10 -2.77 23.23
C ILE A 5 17.76 -3.31 24.51
N ASP A 6 19.04 -3.70 24.39
CA ASP A 6 19.92 -4.15 25.49
C ASP A 6 19.38 -5.33 26.33
N SER A 7 18.83 -6.33 25.64
CA SER A 7 18.39 -7.59 26.24
C SER A 7 19.05 -8.81 25.58
N ALA A 8 20.31 -8.68 25.16
CA ALA A 8 21.05 -9.70 24.38
C ALA A 8 21.11 -11.06 25.09
N ASP A 9 21.29 -11.11 26.43
CA ASP A 9 21.38 -12.34 27.21
C ASP A 9 20.13 -13.22 27.19
N SER A 10 19.03 -12.67 26.65
CA SER A 10 17.75 -13.38 26.57
C SER A 10 17.44 -13.93 25.18
N ALA A 11 18.38 -13.82 24.23
CA ALA A 11 18.22 -14.33 22.86
C ALA A 11 18.21 -15.86 22.85
N ASP A 12 17.42 -16.44 21.95
CA ASP A 12 17.45 -17.87 21.61
C ASP A 12 18.06 -18.14 20.23
N ILE A 13 18.30 -17.08 19.45
CA ILE A 13 19.07 -17.13 18.21
C ILE A 13 19.86 -15.83 17.98
N LEU A 14 20.94 -15.94 17.20
CA LEU A 14 21.69 -14.81 16.66
C LEU A 14 21.38 -14.64 15.17
N VAL A 15 21.10 -13.42 14.73
CA VAL A 15 20.89 -13.07 13.32
C VAL A 15 22.09 -12.26 12.84
N TYR A 16 22.88 -12.84 11.96
CA TYR A 16 24.07 -12.21 11.39
C TYR A 16 23.85 -11.79 9.95
N LEU A 17 24.38 -10.63 9.60
CA LEU A 17 24.38 -10.11 8.23
C LEU A 17 25.63 -10.61 7.50
N ALA A 18 25.45 -11.24 6.35
CA ALA A 18 26.55 -11.79 5.55
C ALA A 18 26.69 -11.01 4.23
N PHE A 19 27.77 -10.24 4.09
CA PHE A 19 28.12 -9.53 2.86
C PHE A 19 29.12 -10.33 2.03
N GLU A 20 29.05 -10.23 0.69
CA GLU A 20 29.92 -10.98 -0.23
C GLU A 20 31.40 -10.63 -0.05
N GLU A 21 31.72 -9.35 0.22
CA GLU A 21 33.08 -8.84 0.35
C GLU A 21 33.71 -9.07 1.74
N GLU A 22 32.89 -9.47 2.74
CA GLU A 22 33.32 -9.51 4.13
C GLU A 22 33.57 -10.92 4.62
N ALA A 23 34.53 -11.02 5.55
CA ALA A 23 34.70 -12.24 6.31
C ALA A 23 33.49 -12.49 7.21
N PHE A 24 33.01 -13.71 7.23
CA PHE A 24 31.94 -14.10 8.13
C PHE A 24 32.55 -14.85 9.34
N PRO A 25 32.07 -14.62 10.57
CA PRO A 25 32.66 -15.21 11.78
C PRO A 25 32.67 -16.74 11.78
N LEU A 26 31.75 -17.36 11.06
CA LEU A 26 31.62 -18.80 10.94
C LEU A 26 31.87 -19.24 9.51
N LYS A 27 32.07 -20.54 9.27
CA LYS A 27 32.29 -21.07 7.92
C LYS A 27 30.99 -20.97 7.11
N LEU A 28 30.95 -20.04 6.16
CA LEU A 28 29.82 -19.78 5.27
C LEU A 28 30.30 -19.76 3.83
N GLY A 29 29.61 -20.49 2.93
CA GLY A 29 29.90 -20.49 1.50
C GLY A 29 29.42 -19.21 0.82
N GLU A 30 30.12 -18.77 -0.25
CA GLU A 30 29.80 -17.52 -0.98
C GLU A 30 28.35 -17.43 -1.49
N ALA A 31 27.74 -18.56 -1.89
CA ALA A 31 26.36 -18.58 -2.33
C ALA A 31 25.35 -18.12 -1.25
N HIS A 32 25.70 -18.31 0.03
CA HIS A 32 24.87 -17.95 1.18
C HIS A 32 25.02 -16.50 1.62
N LYS A 33 25.92 -15.74 1.00
CA LYS A 33 26.08 -14.30 1.21
C LYS A 33 25.28 -13.46 0.23
N ARG A 34 24.75 -14.09 -0.85
CA ARG A 34 23.97 -13.40 -1.88
C ARG A 34 22.68 -12.83 -1.29
N SER A 35 22.28 -11.65 -1.78
CA SER A 35 21.03 -11.02 -1.37
C SER A 35 19.82 -11.96 -1.55
N GLY A 36 19.00 -12.08 -0.51
CA GLY A 36 17.82 -12.95 -0.50
C GLY A 36 18.09 -14.39 -0.07
N SER A 37 19.33 -14.74 0.33
CA SER A 37 19.63 -16.02 0.98
C SER A 37 19.49 -15.92 2.50
N ALA A 38 19.17 -17.05 3.14
CA ALA A 38 19.31 -17.22 4.59
C ALA A 38 19.72 -18.66 4.88
N THR A 39 20.60 -18.84 5.86
CA THR A 39 21.19 -20.13 6.17
C THR A 39 21.23 -20.33 7.67
N TRP A 40 20.65 -21.44 8.14
CA TRP A 40 20.80 -21.88 9.51
C TRP A 40 22.14 -22.53 9.74
N LEU A 41 22.82 -22.10 10.80
CA LEU A 41 24.01 -22.72 11.35
C LEU A 41 23.66 -23.15 12.77
N TYR A 42 23.29 -24.41 12.90
CA TYR A 42 22.88 -24.97 14.20
C TYR A 42 24.07 -25.17 15.10
N SER A 43 23.91 -24.81 16.35
CA SER A 43 24.92 -25.04 17.41
C SER A 43 25.19 -26.53 17.60
N ARG A 44 26.39 -26.84 18.10
CA ARG A 44 26.80 -28.21 18.41
C ARG A 44 26.64 -28.56 19.90
N THR A 45 26.41 -27.55 20.70
CA THR A 45 26.27 -27.67 22.17
C THR A 45 25.01 -26.91 22.62
N GLU A 46 24.49 -27.24 23.78
CA GLU A 46 23.34 -26.55 24.38
C GLU A 46 23.71 -25.16 24.92
N GLU A 47 24.99 -24.86 25.06
CA GLU A 47 25.49 -23.58 25.57
C GLU A 47 25.64 -22.51 24.46
N GLU A 48 25.70 -22.93 23.19
CA GLU A 48 25.83 -22.02 22.04
C GLU A 48 24.45 -21.76 21.41
N LEU A 49 24.22 -20.53 20.95
CA LEU A 49 22.99 -20.18 20.23
C LEU A 49 23.10 -20.58 18.75
N ASP A 50 21.97 -20.99 18.19
CA ASP A 50 21.84 -21.14 16.75
C ASP A 50 22.04 -19.78 16.05
N VAL A 51 22.59 -19.83 14.84
CA VAL A 51 22.85 -18.64 14.03
C VAL A 51 22.04 -18.70 12.75
N LEU A 52 21.34 -17.64 12.47
CA LEU A 52 20.72 -17.38 11.18
C LEU A 52 21.60 -16.37 10.41
N ALA A 53 22.32 -16.83 9.39
CA ALA A 53 23.09 -16.00 8.50
C ALA A 53 22.20 -15.49 7.36
N VAL A 54 22.06 -14.16 7.23
CA VAL A 54 21.22 -13.51 6.21
C VAL A 54 22.11 -12.87 5.17
N GLY A 55 22.03 -13.34 3.91
CA GLY A 55 22.81 -12.81 2.80
C GLY A 55 22.31 -11.43 2.35
N MET A 56 23.20 -10.46 2.39
CA MET A 56 22.95 -9.06 2.02
C MET A 56 23.41 -8.73 0.58
N GLY A 57 24.23 -9.59 -0.03
CA GLY A 57 24.89 -9.32 -1.30
C GLY A 57 26.05 -8.34 -1.13
N LYS A 58 26.28 -7.51 -2.15
CA LYS A 58 27.36 -6.52 -2.12
C LYS A 58 26.91 -5.23 -1.45
N ARG A 59 27.76 -4.61 -0.63
CA ARG A 59 27.45 -3.34 0.07
C ARG A 59 27.08 -2.22 -0.90
N ARG A 60 27.82 -2.06 -1.99
CA ARG A 60 27.55 -1.04 -3.01
C ARG A 60 26.16 -1.16 -3.67
N ASP A 61 25.56 -2.35 -3.64
CA ASP A 61 24.24 -2.63 -4.23
C ASP A 61 23.13 -2.58 -3.17
N LEU A 62 23.45 -2.20 -1.93
CA LEU A 62 22.51 -2.16 -0.83
C LEU A 62 21.49 -1.03 -1.01
N THR A 63 20.22 -1.36 -0.83
CA THR A 63 19.10 -0.41 -0.84
C THR A 63 18.24 -0.63 0.40
N LEU A 64 17.48 0.38 0.81
CA LEU A 64 16.54 0.26 1.95
C LEU A 64 15.57 -0.91 1.75
N GLU A 65 15.13 -1.15 0.52
CA GLU A 65 14.24 -2.27 0.22
C GLU A 65 14.94 -3.64 0.38
N LYS A 66 16.21 -3.76 0.01
CA LYS A 66 16.97 -4.99 0.26
C LYS A 66 17.13 -5.26 1.76
N ILE A 67 17.38 -4.22 2.55
CA ILE A 67 17.46 -4.31 4.02
C ILE A 67 16.11 -4.74 4.58
N ARG A 68 15.01 -4.11 4.15
CA ARG A 68 13.65 -4.46 4.57
C ARG A 68 13.31 -5.92 4.25
N ARG A 69 13.63 -6.37 3.04
CA ARG A 69 13.44 -7.77 2.62
C ARG A 69 14.24 -8.74 3.47
N ALA A 70 15.47 -8.41 3.78
CA ALA A 70 16.34 -9.23 4.61
C ALA A 70 15.78 -9.37 6.03
N GLY A 71 15.36 -8.25 6.65
CA GLY A 71 14.71 -8.25 7.97
C GLY A 71 13.45 -9.11 8.01
N GLY A 72 12.59 -8.95 7.01
CA GLY A 72 11.35 -9.75 6.93
C GLY A 72 11.60 -11.23 6.68
N TYR A 73 12.58 -11.56 5.85
CA TYR A 73 12.96 -12.95 5.60
C TYR A 73 13.54 -13.60 6.87
N ALA A 74 14.41 -12.89 7.59
CA ALA A 74 14.94 -13.35 8.86
C ALA A 74 13.84 -13.62 9.90
N ALA A 75 12.90 -12.68 10.04
CA ALA A 75 11.75 -12.82 10.94
C ALA A 75 10.91 -14.07 10.62
N ARG A 76 10.59 -14.30 9.35
CA ARG A 76 9.83 -15.48 8.91
C ARG A 76 10.58 -16.78 9.13
N MET A 77 11.88 -16.80 8.90
CA MET A 77 12.72 -17.97 9.16
C MET A 77 12.77 -18.30 10.65
N ALA A 78 12.98 -17.29 11.50
CA ALA A 78 12.95 -17.47 12.96
C ALA A 78 11.59 -17.98 13.46
N GLN A 79 10.50 -17.42 12.95
CA GLN A 79 9.13 -17.83 13.28
C GLN A 79 8.86 -19.28 12.88
N ARG A 80 9.27 -19.71 11.67
CA ARG A 80 9.11 -21.09 11.19
C ARG A 80 9.84 -22.12 12.04
N GLU A 81 10.99 -21.75 12.60
CA GLU A 81 11.77 -22.57 13.53
C GLU A 81 11.29 -22.48 14.99
N GLY A 82 10.14 -21.80 15.22
CA GLY A 82 9.57 -21.70 16.57
C GLY A 82 10.39 -20.88 17.56
N LYS A 83 11.30 -20.03 17.06
CA LYS A 83 12.11 -19.15 17.89
C LYS A 83 11.26 -18.00 18.43
N SER A 84 11.61 -17.49 19.61
CA SER A 84 10.87 -16.43 20.29
C SER A 84 11.61 -15.10 20.35
N ARG A 85 12.96 -15.13 20.40
CA ARG A 85 13.80 -13.95 20.62
C ARG A 85 15.06 -14.01 19.78
N ALA A 86 15.20 -13.09 18.83
CA ALA A 86 16.28 -13.05 17.87
C ALA A 86 17.14 -11.80 18.07
N LEU A 87 18.42 -11.97 18.39
CA LEU A 87 19.36 -10.84 18.48
C LEU A 87 19.96 -10.56 17.11
N LEU A 88 19.75 -9.35 16.61
CA LEU A 88 20.46 -8.84 15.43
C LEU A 88 21.88 -8.45 15.84
N VAL A 89 22.85 -9.10 15.23
CA VAL A 89 24.27 -8.80 15.42
C VAL A 89 24.78 -8.02 14.21
N ARG A 90 25.17 -6.78 14.44
CA ARG A 90 25.81 -5.94 13.45
C ARG A 90 27.33 -6.00 13.67
N ILE A 91 28.05 -6.64 12.77
CA ILE A 91 29.51 -6.68 12.84
C ILE A 91 30.01 -5.26 12.55
N ALA A 92 30.67 -4.64 13.53
CA ALA A 92 31.31 -3.35 13.35
C ALA A 92 32.38 -3.49 12.26
N ASN A 93 32.35 -2.63 11.24
CA ASN A 93 33.42 -2.56 10.27
C ASN A 93 34.67 -2.01 10.96
N GLU A 94 35.81 -2.63 10.73
CA GLU A 94 37.08 -1.98 11.01
C GLU A 94 37.11 -0.64 10.24
N GLU A 95 37.39 0.45 10.96
CA GLU A 95 37.50 1.79 10.37
C GLU A 95 38.44 1.74 9.16
N GLY A 96 37.87 1.96 7.96
CA GLY A 96 38.68 2.08 6.75
C GLY A 96 38.26 1.32 5.50
N SER A 97 37.16 0.57 5.48
CA SER A 97 36.80 -0.23 4.29
C SER A 97 35.72 0.39 3.38
N ALA A 98 35.35 1.65 3.57
CA ALA A 98 34.55 2.35 2.58
C ALA A 98 35.43 2.65 1.36
N ALA A 99 35.26 1.88 0.28
CA ALA A 99 35.85 2.22 -1.00
C ALA A 99 35.28 3.56 -1.46
N ASP A 100 36.11 4.47 -1.92
CA ASP A 100 35.76 5.79 -2.44
C ASP A 100 34.60 5.66 -3.45
N GLY A 101 33.37 6.11 -3.10
CA GLY A 101 32.20 6.09 -3.98
C GLY A 101 30.97 5.33 -3.50
N ASP A 102 31.03 4.57 -2.41
CA ASP A 102 29.85 3.85 -1.88
C ASP A 102 28.89 4.82 -1.16
N ARG A 103 27.63 4.85 -1.60
CA ARG A 103 26.55 5.51 -0.86
C ARG A 103 26.30 4.72 0.43
N GLU A 104 26.85 5.20 1.51
CA GLU A 104 26.59 4.64 2.83
C GLU A 104 25.11 4.92 3.21
N VAL A 105 24.36 3.87 3.54
CA VAL A 105 23.00 4.01 4.06
C VAL A 105 23.08 4.49 5.50
N ALA A 106 22.46 5.62 5.82
CA ALA A 106 22.46 6.16 7.17
C ALA A 106 21.93 5.13 8.19
N ALA A 107 22.55 5.05 9.36
CA ALA A 107 22.22 4.06 10.39
C ALA A 107 20.72 4.09 10.79
N ALA A 108 20.12 5.28 10.87
CA ALA A 108 18.70 5.44 11.16
C ALA A 108 17.80 4.84 10.07
N ASP A 109 18.09 5.14 8.79
CA ASP A 109 17.35 4.60 7.65
C ASP A 109 17.50 3.07 7.57
N TRP A 110 18.71 2.57 7.86
CA TRP A 110 19.02 1.15 7.87
C TRP A 110 18.19 0.42 8.95
N LEU A 111 18.25 0.93 10.20
CA LEU A 111 17.52 0.37 11.32
C LEU A 111 16.00 0.39 11.08
N GLN A 112 15.48 1.51 10.57
CA GLN A 112 14.06 1.63 10.21
C GLN A 112 13.65 0.58 9.18
N ALA A 113 14.42 0.44 8.10
CA ALA A 113 14.09 -0.52 7.03
C ALA A 113 14.11 -1.97 7.53
N TRP A 114 15.10 -2.33 8.36
CA TRP A 114 15.18 -3.66 8.96
C TRP A 114 13.99 -3.93 9.89
N ALA A 115 13.70 -3.00 10.81
CA ALA A 115 12.60 -3.11 11.76
C ALA A 115 11.24 -3.19 11.06
N GLU A 116 10.99 -2.35 10.03
CA GLU A 116 9.78 -2.45 9.18
C GLU A 116 9.67 -3.83 8.56
N GLY A 117 10.77 -4.33 7.96
CA GLY A 117 10.81 -5.64 7.34
C GLY A 117 10.50 -6.75 8.33
N TRP A 118 11.12 -6.71 9.51
CA TRP A 118 10.90 -7.67 10.60
C TRP A 118 9.42 -7.75 10.98
N LEU A 119 8.81 -6.60 11.24
CA LEU A 119 7.40 -6.49 11.62
C LEU A 119 6.46 -6.98 10.52
N LEU A 120 6.70 -6.56 9.27
CA LEU A 120 5.92 -6.98 8.11
C LEU A 120 6.06 -8.47 7.81
N GLY A 121 7.25 -9.04 8.06
CA GLY A 121 7.54 -10.46 7.87
C GLY A 121 6.78 -11.38 8.83
N LEU A 122 6.50 -10.90 10.04
CA LEU A 122 5.75 -11.63 11.05
C LEU A 122 4.23 -11.50 10.90
N TYR A 123 3.75 -10.63 9.97
CA TYR A 123 2.33 -10.49 9.72
C TYR A 123 1.73 -11.80 9.17
N ARG A 124 0.59 -12.16 9.73
CA ARG A 124 -0.24 -13.27 9.26
C ARG A 124 -1.71 -12.90 9.34
N PHE A 125 -2.46 -13.23 8.29
CA PHE A 125 -3.92 -13.13 8.31
C PHE A 125 -4.49 -14.48 8.77
N GLN A 126 -4.92 -14.56 10.03
CA GLN A 126 -5.36 -15.81 10.64
C GLN A 126 -6.83 -15.82 11.05
N THR A 127 -7.59 -14.79 10.69
CA THR A 127 -8.99 -14.60 11.12
C THR A 127 -9.87 -15.85 10.93
N TYR A 128 -9.60 -16.63 9.89
CA TYR A 128 -10.41 -17.80 9.50
C TYR A 128 -9.67 -19.13 9.64
N ARG A 129 -8.48 -19.14 10.22
CA ARG A 129 -7.69 -20.36 10.40
C ARG A 129 -7.76 -20.83 11.85
N GLU A 130 -7.72 -22.16 12.06
CA GLU A 130 -7.48 -22.69 13.38
C GLU A 130 -6.15 -22.18 13.93
N ALA A 131 -6.13 -21.86 15.23
CA ALA A 131 -4.91 -21.41 15.90
C ALA A 131 -3.82 -22.48 15.74
N THR A 132 -2.85 -22.20 14.89
CA THR A 132 -1.66 -23.06 14.78
C THR A 132 -0.80 -22.85 16.01
N ARG A 133 -0.18 -23.92 16.52
CA ARG A 133 0.75 -23.88 17.68
C ARG A 133 2.09 -23.19 17.35
N ILE A 134 2.20 -22.51 16.23
CA ILE A 134 3.39 -21.76 15.85
C ILE A 134 3.41 -20.50 16.73
N ASN A 135 4.55 -20.21 17.33
CA ASN A 135 4.75 -18.97 18.05
C ASN A 135 4.57 -17.79 17.06
N ASP A 136 3.47 -17.06 17.18
CA ASP A 136 3.08 -16.03 16.21
C ASP A 136 3.97 -14.78 16.27
N SER A 137 4.79 -14.65 17.33
CA SER A 137 5.66 -13.50 17.51
C SER A 137 7.10 -13.92 17.79
N VAL A 138 8.04 -13.23 17.13
CA VAL A 138 9.47 -13.29 17.44
C VAL A 138 9.90 -11.89 17.81
N ASP A 139 10.40 -11.70 19.02
CA ASP A 139 10.91 -10.40 19.44
C ASP A 139 12.28 -10.14 18.79
N LEU A 140 12.47 -8.95 18.25
CA LEU A 140 13.75 -8.48 17.73
C LEU A 140 14.53 -7.84 18.88
N LEU A 141 15.69 -8.38 19.18
CA LEU A 141 16.61 -7.82 20.16
C LEU A 141 17.71 -7.06 19.44
N LEU A 142 18.07 -5.90 19.99
CA LEU A 142 19.11 -5.01 19.48
C LEU A 142 20.08 -4.69 20.60
N SER A 143 21.38 -4.60 20.32
CA SER A 143 22.37 -4.08 21.24
C SER A 143 22.69 -2.62 20.91
N SER A 144 22.54 -1.71 21.86
CA SER A 144 22.85 -0.29 21.64
C SER A 144 24.30 -0.05 21.23
N SER A 145 25.23 -0.92 21.64
CA SER A 145 26.63 -0.85 21.22
C SER A 145 26.83 -1.05 19.71
N ASP A 146 25.96 -1.85 19.06
CA ASP A 146 26.03 -2.10 17.62
C ASP A 146 25.50 -0.91 16.80
N TRP A 147 24.91 0.07 17.46
CA TRP A 147 24.30 1.28 16.89
C TRP A 147 24.85 2.56 17.53
N ALA A 148 26.15 2.56 17.87
CA ALA A 148 26.79 3.67 18.55
C ALA A 148 26.68 5.02 17.79
N GLU A 149 26.41 5.01 16.49
CA GLU A 149 26.15 6.20 15.66
C GLU A 149 24.83 6.88 16.02
N LEU A 150 23.88 6.15 16.65
CA LEU A 150 22.57 6.66 17.07
C LEU A 150 22.53 6.86 18.59
N LYS A 151 22.02 8.00 19.03
CA LYS A 151 21.68 8.20 20.44
C LYS A 151 20.44 7.32 20.79
N ALA A 152 20.34 6.91 22.02
CA ALA A 152 19.21 6.08 22.49
C ALA A 152 17.84 6.69 22.13
N VAL A 153 17.65 8.00 22.29
CA VAL A 153 16.41 8.71 21.93
C VAL A 153 16.13 8.65 20.41
N GLU A 154 17.18 8.76 19.59
CA GLU A 154 17.05 8.65 18.12
C GLU A 154 16.69 7.22 17.72
N MET A 155 17.29 6.23 18.36
CA MET A 155 17.00 4.81 18.12
C MET A 155 15.54 4.49 18.48
N ASP A 156 15.05 4.93 19.63
CA ASP A 156 13.64 4.78 20.03
C ASP A 156 12.69 5.43 19.01
N ALA A 157 12.98 6.65 18.58
CA ALA A 157 12.17 7.37 17.59
C ALA A 157 12.12 6.65 16.24
N VAL A 158 13.24 6.08 15.79
CA VAL A 158 13.33 5.27 14.57
C VAL A 158 12.47 4.01 14.67
N LEU A 159 12.54 3.30 15.80
CA LEU A 159 11.78 2.07 16.03
C LEU A 159 10.28 2.33 16.15
N VAL A 160 9.88 3.41 16.82
CA VAL A 160 8.47 3.85 16.88
C VAL A 160 7.97 4.18 15.46
N ASN A 161 8.78 4.89 14.66
CA ASN A 161 8.42 5.21 13.27
C ASN A 161 8.26 3.93 12.42
N ALA A 162 9.20 3.00 12.52
CA ALA A 162 9.12 1.71 11.82
C ALA A 162 7.84 0.94 12.19
N ARG A 163 7.48 0.94 13.48
CA ARG A 163 6.26 0.31 13.99
C ARG A 163 5.01 0.94 13.38
N ILE A 164 4.86 2.27 13.45
CA ILE A 164 3.69 2.98 12.92
C ILE A 164 3.52 2.69 11.43
N ARG A 165 4.60 2.70 10.66
CA ARG A 165 4.58 2.45 9.21
C ARG A 165 4.23 1.00 8.88
N ALA A 166 4.79 0.05 9.61
CA ALA A 166 4.46 -1.36 9.45
C ALA A 166 2.99 -1.64 9.81
N ASP A 167 2.50 -1.08 10.93
CA ASP A 167 1.12 -1.26 11.38
C ASP A 167 0.11 -0.72 10.36
N GLY A 168 0.35 0.47 9.77
CA GLY A 168 -0.51 1.02 8.72
C GLY A 168 -0.54 0.15 7.46
N ALA A 169 0.62 -0.40 7.05
CA ALA A 169 0.66 -1.36 5.94
C ALA A 169 -0.05 -2.69 6.29
N MET A 170 0.08 -3.17 7.52
CA MET A 170 -0.64 -4.37 7.99
C MET A 170 -2.14 -4.13 8.10
N LEU A 171 -2.58 -2.93 8.52
CA LEU A 171 -3.98 -2.53 8.51
C LEU A 171 -4.57 -2.61 7.09
N ALA A 172 -3.84 -2.12 6.09
CA ALA A 172 -4.25 -2.26 4.69
C ALA A 172 -4.32 -3.73 4.25
N ARG A 173 -3.35 -4.57 4.66
CA ARG A 173 -3.38 -6.02 4.39
C ARG A 173 -4.61 -6.69 5.00
N ASP A 174 -4.96 -6.36 6.23
CA ASP A 174 -6.15 -6.92 6.89
C ASP A 174 -7.42 -6.62 6.12
N ARG A 175 -7.58 -5.39 5.61
CA ARG A 175 -8.78 -5.02 4.84
C ARG A 175 -8.87 -5.76 3.52
N VAL A 176 -7.76 -5.85 2.77
CA VAL A 176 -7.72 -6.55 1.47
C VAL A 176 -7.88 -8.07 1.62
N ASN A 177 -7.36 -8.66 2.71
CA ASN A 177 -7.47 -10.10 2.96
C ASN A 177 -8.83 -10.53 3.50
N GLU A 178 -9.65 -9.57 3.94
CA GLU A 178 -10.94 -9.86 4.58
C GLU A 178 -11.92 -10.55 3.60
N SER A 179 -12.81 -11.38 4.14
CA SER A 179 -13.86 -12.03 3.37
C SER A 179 -14.93 -11.02 2.93
N PRO A 180 -15.48 -11.12 1.71
CA PRO A 180 -16.57 -10.24 1.27
C PRO A 180 -17.85 -10.38 2.09
N ASP A 181 -18.06 -11.49 2.77
CA ASP A 181 -19.16 -11.64 3.73
C ASP A 181 -19.03 -10.69 4.92
N THR A 182 -17.80 -10.42 5.32
CA THR A 182 -17.48 -9.55 6.46
C THR A 182 -17.18 -8.12 6.02
N LEU A 183 -16.48 -7.93 4.91
CA LEU A 183 -16.14 -6.62 4.38
C LEU A 183 -16.92 -6.31 3.11
N ASN A 184 -18.03 -5.61 3.27
CA ASN A 184 -18.92 -5.14 2.24
C ASN A 184 -19.14 -3.62 2.40
N PRO A 185 -19.87 -2.92 1.52
CA PRO A 185 -20.05 -1.48 1.59
C PRO A 185 -20.58 -0.96 2.95
N ASP A 186 -21.50 -1.69 3.58
CA ASP A 186 -22.07 -1.28 4.86
C ASP A 186 -21.06 -1.40 6.01
N THR A 187 -20.43 -2.58 6.11
CA THR A 187 -19.51 -2.88 7.20
C THR A 187 -18.20 -2.13 7.07
N PHE A 188 -17.70 -1.93 5.86
CA PHE A 188 -16.44 -1.23 5.64
C PHE A 188 -16.58 0.27 5.94
N ALA A 189 -17.66 0.92 5.48
CA ALA A 189 -17.91 2.31 5.81
C ALA A 189 -18.10 2.52 7.32
N LYS A 190 -18.89 1.66 7.98
CA LYS A 190 -19.09 1.68 9.43
C LYS A 190 -17.80 1.44 10.21
N TRP A 191 -16.94 0.54 9.71
CA TRP A 191 -15.66 0.27 10.33
C TRP A 191 -14.73 1.50 10.25
N MET A 192 -14.65 2.16 9.09
CA MET A 192 -13.84 3.39 8.94
C MET A 192 -14.33 4.49 9.88
N GLU A 193 -15.65 4.68 9.98
CA GLU A 193 -16.25 5.65 10.91
C GLU A 193 -15.81 5.32 12.35
N GLY A 194 -16.03 4.11 12.85
CA GLY A 194 -15.66 3.74 14.21
C GLY A 194 -14.16 3.67 14.48
N TYR A 195 -13.33 3.48 13.45
CA TYR A 195 -11.87 3.42 13.61
C TYR A 195 -11.26 4.82 13.74
N PHE A 196 -11.70 5.78 12.95
CA PHE A 196 -11.12 7.12 12.89
C PHE A 196 -11.85 8.16 13.71
N ASP A 197 -13.19 8.08 13.83
CA ASP A 197 -14.01 9.04 14.58
C ASP A 197 -14.05 8.65 16.07
N ARG A 198 -13.06 9.14 16.83
CA ARG A 198 -12.95 8.94 18.28
C ARG A 198 -12.98 10.30 18.97
N ASP A 199 -13.54 10.37 20.18
CA ASP A 199 -13.80 11.59 20.92
C ASP A 199 -12.63 12.58 20.99
N ASP A 200 -11.38 12.10 21.09
CA ASP A 200 -10.17 12.92 21.15
C ASP A 200 -9.37 12.93 19.82
N SER A 201 -9.95 12.45 18.73
CA SER A 201 -9.27 12.38 17.43
C SER A 201 -9.29 13.74 16.71
N PRO A 202 -8.16 14.21 16.14
CA PRO A 202 -8.15 15.37 15.25
C PRO A 202 -8.77 15.06 13.86
N VAL A 203 -9.32 13.86 13.70
CA VAL A 203 -9.95 13.37 12.48
C VAL A 203 -11.45 13.49 12.58
N LYS A 204 -12.10 13.96 11.50
CA LYS A 204 -13.56 13.97 11.36
C LYS A 204 -13.92 13.01 10.25
N VAL A 205 -14.86 12.12 10.54
CA VAL A 205 -15.40 11.19 9.54
C VAL A 205 -16.82 11.55 9.20
N ARG A 206 -17.14 11.52 7.92
CA ARG A 206 -18.51 11.64 7.42
C ARG A 206 -18.78 10.53 6.41
N VAL A 207 -19.89 9.83 6.61
CA VAL A 207 -20.35 8.77 5.71
C VAL A 207 -21.63 9.26 5.02
N TYR A 208 -21.53 9.53 3.72
CA TYR A 208 -22.66 9.94 2.89
C TYR A 208 -23.34 8.70 2.32
N ARG A 209 -24.67 8.63 2.43
CA ARG A 209 -25.51 7.52 1.95
C ARG A 209 -26.85 8.00 1.42
N GLY A 210 -27.49 7.16 0.62
CA GLY A 210 -28.87 7.38 0.16
C GLY A 210 -29.06 8.77 -0.45
N GLN A 211 -29.96 9.59 0.14
CA GLN A 211 -30.29 10.92 -0.39
C GLN A 211 -29.09 11.87 -0.40
N GLU A 212 -28.16 11.76 0.55
CA GLU A 212 -26.95 12.60 0.55
C GLU A 212 -26.07 12.36 -0.69
N LEU A 213 -25.97 11.09 -1.16
CA LEU A 213 -25.25 10.79 -2.41
C LEU A 213 -25.97 11.37 -3.64
N VAL A 214 -27.31 11.38 -3.63
CA VAL A 214 -28.11 12.01 -4.68
C VAL A 214 -27.92 13.52 -4.68
N ASP A 215 -27.94 14.15 -3.52
CA ASP A 215 -27.72 15.60 -3.35
C ASP A 215 -26.30 16.03 -3.78
N LEU A 216 -25.31 15.19 -3.52
CA LEU A 216 -23.92 15.36 -4.00
C LEU A 216 -23.76 14.98 -5.47
N GLN A 217 -24.80 14.45 -6.12
CA GLN A 217 -24.79 13.97 -7.50
C GLN A 217 -23.70 12.90 -7.75
N MET A 218 -23.47 11.98 -6.80
CA MET A 218 -22.54 10.85 -6.91
C MET A 218 -23.11 9.78 -7.85
N ASN A 219 -23.37 10.18 -9.09
CA ASN A 219 -24.17 9.37 -10.02
C ASN A 219 -23.44 8.13 -10.52
N GLY A 220 -22.10 8.18 -10.64
CA GLY A 220 -21.27 7.00 -10.95
C GLY A 220 -21.33 5.96 -9.83
N LEU A 221 -21.18 6.41 -8.58
CA LEU A 221 -21.24 5.57 -7.40
C LEU A 221 -22.62 4.92 -7.21
N LEU A 222 -23.68 5.71 -7.36
CA LEU A 222 -25.07 5.23 -7.31
C LEU A 222 -25.36 4.22 -8.42
N ALA A 223 -24.90 4.48 -9.64
CA ALA A 223 -25.12 3.61 -10.79
C ALA A 223 -24.40 2.26 -10.63
N VAL A 224 -23.15 2.27 -10.19
CA VAL A 224 -22.38 1.03 -9.98
C VAL A 224 -23.01 0.19 -8.86
N GLY A 225 -23.40 0.82 -7.75
CA GLY A 225 -23.95 0.13 -6.59
C GLY A 225 -25.40 -0.33 -6.71
N ALA A 226 -26.10 0.00 -7.81
CA ALA A 226 -27.53 -0.26 -7.95
C ALA A 226 -27.90 -1.75 -7.86
N GLY A 227 -26.97 -2.65 -8.25
CA GLY A 227 -27.23 -4.11 -8.20
C GLY A 227 -26.88 -4.77 -6.86
N SER A 228 -26.33 -4.05 -5.89
CA SER A 228 -25.98 -4.65 -4.60
C SER A 228 -27.10 -4.50 -3.56
N LYS A 229 -27.28 -5.52 -2.72
CA LYS A 229 -28.10 -5.42 -1.51
C LYS A 229 -27.51 -4.48 -0.47
N HIS A 230 -26.21 -4.15 -0.58
CA HIS A 230 -25.50 -3.22 0.28
C HIS A 230 -25.46 -1.84 -0.39
N ALA A 231 -26.01 -0.83 0.29
CA ALA A 231 -26.07 0.50 -0.26
C ALA A 231 -24.66 1.11 -0.44
N PRO A 232 -24.41 1.80 -1.57
CA PRO A 232 -23.14 2.50 -1.76
C PRO A 232 -22.96 3.61 -0.73
N ALA A 233 -21.71 3.95 -0.44
CA ALA A 233 -21.34 5.04 0.45
C ALA A 233 -20.13 5.80 -0.07
N LEU A 234 -20.07 7.12 0.20
CA LEU A 234 -18.82 7.88 0.16
C LEU A 234 -18.37 8.11 1.60
N VAL A 235 -17.17 7.65 1.94
CA VAL A 235 -16.56 7.93 3.24
C VAL A 235 -15.53 9.03 3.06
N GLU A 236 -15.73 10.12 3.80
CA GLU A 236 -14.82 11.27 3.86
C GLU A 236 -14.14 11.30 5.22
N ILE A 237 -12.81 11.24 5.25
CA ILE A 237 -11.99 11.27 6.48
C ILE A 237 -11.09 12.49 6.41
N ARG A 238 -11.35 13.51 7.20
CA ARG A 238 -10.58 14.75 7.25
C ARG A 238 -9.59 14.74 8.40
N TYR A 239 -8.32 14.93 8.07
CA TYR A 239 -7.25 15.14 9.03
C TYR A 239 -6.61 16.51 8.82
N GLU A 240 -6.92 17.44 9.73
CA GLU A 240 -6.48 18.83 9.69
C GLU A 240 -5.34 19.06 10.69
N GLY A 241 -4.22 18.34 10.56
CA GLY A 241 -3.04 18.55 11.39
C GLY A 241 -2.46 19.96 11.22
N ASN A 242 -2.57 20.50 10.00
CA ASN A 242 -2.30 21.93 9.72
C ASN A 242 -3.25 22.46 8.62
N PRO A 243 -4.40 23.03 9.00
CA PRO A 243 -5.39 23.52 8.03
C PRO A 243 -4.93 24.72 7.18
N ARG A 244 -3.74 25.30 7.47
CA ARG A 244 -3.15 26.39 6.66
C ARG A 244 -2.44 25.87 5.41
N LEU A 245 -2.06 24.61 5.41
CA LEU A 245 -1.47 23.97 4.23
C LEU A 245 -2.53 23.69 3.16
N PRO A 246 -2.16 23.73 1.88
CA PRO A 246 -3.05 23.28 0.79
C PRO A 246 -3.55 21.86 1.06
N MET A 247 -4.85 21.63 0.82
CA MET A 247 -5.45 20.32 1.05
C MET A 247 -4.99 19.33 -0.02
N LEU A 248 -4.52 18.17 0.44
CA LEU A 248 -4.28 16.99 -0.39
C LEU A 248 -5.48 16.04 -0.24
N ALA A 249 -6.14 15.70 -1.36
CA ALA A 249 -7.12 14.64 -1.41
C ALA A 249 -6.47 13.29 -1.72
N LEU A 250 -6.71 12.27 -0.91
CA LEU A 250 -6.35 10.89 -1.18
C LEU A 250 -7.62 10.12 -1.54
N VAL A 251 -7.76 9.74 -2.81
CA VAL A 251 -8.94 9.07 -3.33
C VAL A 251 -8.66 7.58 -3.49
N GLY A 252 -9.36 6.72 -2.76
CA GLY A 252 -9.16 5.26 -2.78
C GLY A 252 -10.32 4.51 -3.41
N LYS A 253 -10.10 3.75 -4.49
CA LYS A 253 -11.11 2.84 -5.05
C LYS A 253 -11.54 1.83 -3.98
N GLY A 254 -12.83 1.78 -3.66
CA GLY A 254 -13.43 0.93 -2.64
C GLY A 254 -14.48 -0.05 -3.16
N VAL A 255 -14.21 -0.73 -4.28
CA VAL A 255 -15.09 -1.81 -4.77
C VAL A 255 -14.85 -3.06 -3.96
N THR A 256 -15.73 -3.32 -2.98
CA THR A 256 -15.55 -4.40 -2.00
C THR A 256 -15.68 -5.79 -2.60
N PHE A 257 -16.43 -5.93 -3.69
CA PHE A 257 -16.47 -7.13 -4.52
C PHE A 257 -16.81 -6.78 -5.97
N ASP A 258 -15.98 -7.18 -6.92
CA ASP A 258 -16.15 -6.89 -8.34
C ASP A 258 -16.43 -8.15 -9.17
N MET A 259 -17.70 -8.40 -9.45
CA MET A 259 -18.18 -9.43 -10.40
C MET A 259 -18.22 -8.94 -11.84
N GLY A 260 -17.95 -7.65 -12.12
CA GLY A 260 -18.11 -7.03 -13.43
C GLY A 260 -19.52 -6.46 -13.67
N GLY A 261 -20.43 -6.50 -12.70
CA GLY A 261 -21.83 -6.12 -12.89
C GLY A 261 -22.52 -6.99 -13.94
N MET A 262 -23.30 -6.39 -14.85
CA MET A 262 -23.96 -7.12 -15.94
C MET A 262 -22.97 -7.68 -17.00
N ASN A 263 -21.78 -7.13 -17.14
CA ASN A 263 -20.68 -7.71 -17.90
C ASN A 263 -19.89 -8.68 -17.00
N VAL A 264 -20.55 -9.73 -16.55
CA VAL A 264 -20.01 -10.71 -15.60
C VAL A 264 -18.64 -11.21 -16.05
N LYS A 265 -17.67 -11.23 -15.15
CA LYS A 265 -16.34 -11.79 -15.37
C LYS A 265 -16.47 -13.31 -15.64
N THR A 266 -16.10 -13.73 -16.84
CA THR A 266 -16.25 -15.13 -17.30
C THR A 266 -14.94 -15.90 -17.32
N ALA A 267 -13.82 -15.23 -17.16
CA ALA A 267 -12.50 -15.84 -17.24
C ALA A 267 -11.99 -16.19 -15.84
N SER A 268 -11.74 -17.48 -15.60
CA SER A 268 -10.97 -18.00 -14.49
C SER A 268 -11.53 -17.76 -13.06
N ASP A 269 -10.66 -17.93 -12.10
CA ASP A 269 -10.90 -17.77 -10.67
C ASP A 269 -11.18 -16.30 -10.31
N ILE A 270 -12.38 -16.01 -9.81
CA ILE A 270 -12.80 -14.69 -9.33
C ILE A 270 -12.65 -14.54 -7.81
N SER A 271 -11.99 -15.47 -7.13
CA SER A 271 -11.76 -15.40 -5.68
C SER A 271 -10.99 -14.15 -5.26
N ASP A 272 -10.24 -13.56 -6.19
CA ASP A 272 -9.50 -12.30 -5.99
C ASP A 272 -10.37 -11.03 -6.19
N ALA A 273 -11.64 -11.17 -6.60
CA ALA A 273 -12.57 -10.04 -6.81
C ALA A 273 -12.79 -9.17 -5.55
N ARG A 274 -12.56 -9.74 -4.36
CA ARG A 274 -12.57 -9.05 -3.06
C ARG A 274 -11.45 -8.03 -2.89
N MET A 275 -10.37 -8.12 -3.68
CA MET A 275 -9.19 -7.24 -3.56
C MET A 275 -9.37 -5.91 -4.27
N ASP A 276 -10.51 -5.71 -4.92
CA ASP A 276 -10.76 -4.53 -5.75
C ASP A 276 -11.03 -3.24 -4.93
N MET A 277 -10.91 -3.35 -3.62
CA MET A 277 -10.86 -2.24 -2.68
C MET A 277 -9.44 -1.92 -2.18
N GLY A 278 -8.41 -2.43 -2.84
CA GLY A 278 -7.00 -2.22 -2.46
C GLY A 278 -6.58 -0.75 -2.41
N GLY A 279 -7.16 0.10 -3.28
CA GLY A 279 -6.94 1.54 -3.25
C GLY A 279 -7.49 2.18 -1.97
N ALA A 280 -8.70 1.81 -1.55
CA ALA A 280 -9.29 2.25 -0.29
C ALA A 280 -8.45 1.79 0.91
N ALA A 281 -7.98 0.54 0.90
CA ALA A 281 -7.14 0.00 1.95
C ALA A 281 -5.80 0.75 2.06
N ALA A 282 -5.17 1.10 0.94
CA ALA A 282 -3.96 1.91 0.90
C ALA A 282 -4.18 3.30 1.55
N VAL A 283 -5.28 3.96 1.20
CA VAL A 283 -5.65 5.26 1.77
C VAL A 283 -5.91 5.16 3.27
N VAL A 284 -6.65 4.14 3.72
CA VAL A 284 -6.91 3.88 5.15
C VAL A 284 -5.60 3.67 5.91
N GLY A 285 -4.68 2.86 5.38
CA GLY A 285 -3.37 2.62 5.99
C GLY A 285 -2.52 3.90 6.07
N ALA A 286 -2.58 4.75 5.02
CA ALA A 286 -1.89 6.03 5.01
C ALA A 286 -2.45 7.00 6.06
N MET A 287 -3.77 7.09 6.19
CA MET A 287 -4.43 7.93 7.20
C MET A 287 -4.07 7.48 8.62
N ASP A 288 -3.99 6.17 8.89
CA ASP A 288 -3.55 5.64 10.18
C ASP A 288 -2.10 6.07 10.51
N ILE A 289 -1.19 5.95 9.52
CA ILE A 289 0.20 6.40 9.68
C ILE A 289 0.26 7.88 10.01
N LEU A 290 -0.44 8.73 9.24
CA LEU A 290 -0.45 10.18 9.43
C LEU A 290 -0.99 10.57 10.80
N LEU A 291 -2.09 9.96 11.21
CA LEU A 291 -2.72 10.21 12.51
C LEU A 291 -1.80 9.83 13.68
N ARG A 292 -1.22 8.63 13.66
CA ARG A 292 -0.34 8.15 14.72
C ARG A 292 0.99 8.90 14.79
N LYS A 293 1.48 9.38 13.66
CA LYS A 293 2.65 10.28 13.60
C LYS A 293 2.33 11.71 14.02
N LYS A 294 1.06 12.07 14.18
CA LYS A 294 0.61 13.45 14.42
C LYS A 294 1.18 14.40 13.36
N ALA A 295 1.12 13.96 12.08
CA ALA A 295 1.71 14.67 10.96
C ALA A 295 1.13 16.07 10.81
N ASN A 296 1.99 17.05 10.54
CA ASN A 296 1.61 18.45 10.38
C ASN A 296 1.13 18.73 8.93
N VAL A 297 0.02 18.10 8.53
CA VAL A 297 -0.51 18.09 7.15
C VAL A 297 -2.00 18.41 7.12
N ASN A 298 -2.52 18.74 5.92
CA ASN A 298 -3.95 18.90 5.64
C ASN A 298 -4.35 17.87 4.59
N VAL A 299 -4.96 16.77 5.03
CA VAL A 299 -5.31 15.64 4.17
C VAL A 299 -6.76 15.25 4.34
N THR A 300 -7.47 15.06 3.22
CA THR A 300 -8.82 14.49 3.19
C THR A 300 -8.81 13.21 2.37
N ALA A 301 -9.17 12.10 2.99
CA ALA A 301 -9.40 10.84 2.29
C ALA A 301 -10.84 10.80 1.78
N LEU A 302 -11.01 10.39 0.53
CA LEU A 302 -12.31 10.19 -0.13
C LEU A 302 -12.37 8.75 -0.63
N ILE A 303 -13.24 7.97 -0.03
CA ILE A 303 -13.35 6.52 -0.30
C ILE A 303 -14.77 6.20 -0.76
N PRO A 304 -15.04 6.16 -2.08
CA PRO A 304 -16.28 5.63 -2.61
C PRO A 304 -16.30 4.11 -2.42
N VAL A 305 -17.28 3.61 -1.66
CA VAL A 305 -17.42 2.19 -1.30
C VAL A 305 -18.65 1.61 -1.95
N VAL A 306 -18.48 0.48 -2.66
CA VAL A 306 -19.55 -0.12 -3.46
C VAL A 306 -19.23 -1.58 -3.80
N ASP A 307 -20.25 -2.41 -4.08
CA ASP A 307 -20.11 -3.68 -4.81
C ASP A 307 -20.51 -3.51 -6.26
N ASN A 308 -19.86 -4.23 -7.17
CA ASN A 308 -20.22 -4.31 -8.57
C ASN A 308 -20.72 -5.73 -8.90
N VAL A 309 -21.99 -6.00 -8.64
CA VAL A 309 -22.59 -7.33 -8.78
C VAL A 309 -23.78 -7.30 -9.75
N PRO A 310 -24.05 -8.41 -10.46
CA PRO A 310 -25.21 -8.52 -11.34
C PRO A 310 -26.50 -8.72 -10.52
N ASP A 311 -27.53 -7.94 -10.87
CA ASP A 311 -28.87 -8.05 -10.31
C ASP A 311 -29.89 -7.44 -11.28
N ALA A 312 -31.18 -7.58 -10.98
CA ALA A 312 -32.26 -6.96 -11.76
C ALA A 312 -32.21 -5.41 -11.75
N GLU A 313 -31.68 -4.83 -10.68
CA GLU A 313 -31.49 -3.38 -10.52
C GLU A 313 -30.13 -2.87 -11.02
N ALA A 314 -29.21 -3.77 -11.39
CA ALA A 314 -27.87 -3.39 -11.81
C ALA A 314 -27.88 -2.53 -13.08
N ILE A 315 -26.94 -1.58 -13.14
CA ILE A 315 -26.77 -0.75 -14.32
C ILE A 315 -26.52 -1.60 -15.57
N LEU A 316 -27.24 -1.28 -16.65
CA LEU A 316 -27.12 -2.01 -17.90
C LEU A 316 -26.03 -1.42 -18.81
N PRO A 317 -25.36 -2.28 -19.60
CA PRO A 317 -24.55 -1.79 -20.71
C PRO A 317 -25.37 -0.88 -21.64
N SER A 318 -24.77 0.22 -22.08
CA SER A 318 -25.38 1.33 -22.84
C SER A 318 -26.16 2.36 -22.02
N SER A 319 -26.31 2.18 -20.71
CA SER A 319 -26.79 3.25 -19.83
C SER A 319 -25.89 4.49 -19.93
N VAL A 320 -26.47 5.67 -19.70
CA VAL A 320 -25.73 6.93 -19.70
C VAL A 320 -25.78 7.56 -18.31
N VAL A 321 -24.62 7.77 -17.72
CA VAL A 321 -24.43 8.45 -16.43
C VAL A 321 -24.06 9.91 -16.68
N ARG A 322 -24.73 10.86 -16.01
CA ARG A 322 -24.41 12.29 -16.06
C ARG A 322 -23.65 12.67 -14.79
N PHE A 323 -22.48 13.27 -14.93
CA PHE A 323 -21.66 13.73 -13.82
C PHE A 323 -21.88 15.22 -13.50
N PRO A 324 -21.56 15.68 -12.26
CA PRO A 324 -21.77 17.06 -11.83
C PRO A 324 -21.01 18.11 -12.67
N ASN A 325 -19.88 17.74 -13.27
CA ASN A 325 -19.12 18.60 -14.18
C ASN A 325 -19.80 18.78 -15.58
N GLY A 326 -20.99 18.20 -15.76
CA GLY A 326 -21.77 18.29 -16.99
C GLY A 326 -21.51 17.17 -17.99
N LEU A 327 -20.41 16.43 -17.89
CA LEU A 327 -20.10 15.33 -18.79
C LEU A 327 -21.09 14.17 -18.64
N THR A 328 -21.40 13.55 -19.76
CA THR A 328 -22.18 12.31 -19.84
C THR A 328 -21.31 11.16 -20.28
N VAL A 329 -21.48 10.00 -19.66
CA VAL A 329 -20.69 8.80 -19.92
C VAL A 329 -21.60 7.64 -20.29
N GLN A 330 -21.43 7.07 -21.47
CA GLN A 330 -21.99 5.80 -21.85
C GLN A 330 -21.24 4.69 -21.12
N VAL A 331 -21.93 3.88 -20.33
CA VAL A 331 -21.39 2.68 -19.71
C VAL A 331 -21.37 1.57 -20.77
N ALA A 332 -20.28 1.49 -21.50
CA ALA A 332 -20.14 0.48 -22.56
C ALA A 332 -19.76 -0.90 -22.00
N ASN A 333 -19.17 -0.92 -20.81
CA ASN A 333 -18.85 -2.13 -20.06
C ASN A 333 -18.98 -1.85 -18.55
N THR A 334 -19.84 -2.58 -17.87
CA THR A 334 -20.07 -2.44 -16.42
C THR A 334 -18.88 -2.93 -15.57
N ASP A 335 -17.94 -3.67 -16.13
CA ASP A 335 -16.64 -4.04 -15.52
C ASP A 335 -15.58 -2.90 -15.62
N GLY A 336 -16.01 -1.72 -16.01
CA GLY A 336 -15.24 -0.47 -15.98
C GLY A 336 -15.80 0.49 -14.91
N GLU A 337 -16.22 -0.02 -13.79
CA GLU A 337 -16.91 0.62 -12.67
C GLU A 337 -16.00 1.53 -11.85
N GLY A 338 -14.77 1.08 -11.60
CA GLY A 338 -13.82 1.76 -10.72
C GLY A 338 -13.56 3.20 -11.14
N ARG A 339 -13.39 3.45 -12.43
CA ARG A 339 -13.19 4.81 -12.96
C ARG A 339 -14.43 5.71 -12.84
N LEU A 340 -15.64 5.12 -12.80
CA LEU A 340 -16.87 5.89 -12.61
C LEU A 340 -16.97 6.42 -11.17
N ILE A 341 -16.66 5.58 -10.19
CA ILE A 341 -16.69 5.99 -8.77
C ILE A 341 -15.54 6.94 -8.43
N LEU A 342 -14.36 6.77 -9.08
CA LEU A 342 -13.23 7.70 -8.94
C LEU A 342 -13.57 9.07 -9.53
N ALA A 343 -14.30 9.13 -10.66
CA ALA A 343 -14.75 10.38 -11.27
C ALA A 343 -15.59 11.22 -10.31
N ASP A 344 -16.57 10.61 -9.63
CA ASP A 344 -17.37 11.29 -8.62
C ASP A 344 -16.52 11.82 -7.46
N ALA A 345 -15.62 10.99 -6.94
CA ALA A 345 -14.77 11.36 -5.81
C ALA A 345 -13.79 12.50 -6.17
N LEU A 346 -13.24 12.52 -7.39
CA LEU A 346 -12.36 13.58 -7.86
C LEU A 346 -13.08 14.92 -8.07
N ILE A 347 -14.31 14.88 -8.60
CA ILE A 347 -15.16 16.09 -8.67
C ILE A 347 -15.43 16.61 -7.25
N HIS A 348 -15.75 15.71 -6.32
CA HIS A 348 -16.00 16.09 -4.92
C HIS A 348 -14.74 16.66 -4.26
N ALA A 349 -13.56 16.08 -4.51
CA ALA A 349 -12.27 16.61 -4.04
C ALA A 349 -12.08 18.09 -4.45
N ALA A 350 -12.35 18.41 -5.72
CA ALA A 350 -12.29 19.79 -6.20
C ALA A 350 -13.32 20.69 -5.52
N ASN A 351 -14.57 20.20 -5.34
CA ASN A 351 -15.65 20.96 -4.70
C ASN A 351 -15.37 21.31 -3.23
N ILE A 352 -14.63 20.44 -2.50
CA ILE A 352 -14.22 20.72 -1.13
C ILE A 352 -12.91 21.51 -1.03
N GLY A 353 -12.31 21.90 -2.19
CA GLY A 353 -11.15 22.80 -2.25
C GLY A 353 -9.80 22.09 -2.21
N ALA A 354 -9.69 20.83 -2.62
CA ALA A 354 -8.41 20.17 -2.75
C ALA A 354 -7.51 20.87 -3.78
N ALA A 355 -6.28 21.19 -3.39
CA ALA A 355 -5.27 21.74 -4.29
C ALA A 355 -4.54 20.65 -5.09
N GLU A 356 -4.43 19.48 -4.50
CA GLU A 356 -3.83 18.28 -5.09
C GLU A 356 -4.71 17.06 -4.81
N ALA A 357 -4.75 16.13 -5.74
CA ALA A 357 -5.40 14.84 -5.56
C ALA A 357 -4.50 13.70 -6.03
N ILE A 358 -4.47 12.61 -5.26
CA ILE A 358 -3.91 11.33 -5.67
C ILE A 358 -5.02 10.32 -5.60
N ASP A 359 -5.43 9.77 -6.74
CA ASP A 359 -6.27 8.59 -6.74
C ASP A 359 -5.43 7.31 -6.90
N ILE A 360 -5.82 6.28 -6.17
CA ILE A 360 -5.15 4.98 -6.17
C ILE A 360 -6.19 3.88 -6.29
N ALA A 361 -5.97 2.97 -7.24
CA ALA A 361 -6.98 1.97 -7.60
C ALA A 361 -6.36 0.68 -8.13
N THR A 362 -7.03 -0.43 -7.90
CA THR A 362 -6.88 -1.69 -8.62
C THR A 362 -7.70 -1.60 -9.91
N LEU A 363 -7.19 -0.81 -10.90
CA LEU A 363 -8.05 -0.35 -11.97
C LEU A 363 -8.03 -1.22 -13.21
N THR A 364 -6.84 -1.63 -13.67
CA THR A 364 -6.72 -2.35 -14.94
C THR A 364 -5.81 -3.58 -14.84
N GLY A 365 -6.27 -4.69 -15.41
CA GLY A 365 -5.40 -5.84 -15.62
C GLY A 365 -4.23 -5.56 -16.57
N ASN A 366 -4.38 -4.55 -17.43
CA ASN A 366 -3.37 -4.14 -18.42
C ASN A 366 -2.08 -3.63 -17.74
N VAL A 367 -2.17 -2.90 -16.62
CA VAL A 367 -0.97 -2.42 -15.91
C VAL A 367 -0.18 -3.58 -15.33
N GLY A 368 -0.86 -4.57 -14.73
CA GLY A 368 -0.21 -5.79 -14.23
C GLY A 368 0.41 -6.63 -15.34
N ALA A 369 -0.25 -6.72 -16.50
CA ALA A 369 0.29 -7.43 -17.67
C ALA A 369 1.54 -6.73 -18.24
N ALA A 370 1.61 -5.39 -18.18
CA ALA A 370 2.73 -4.60 -18.69
C ALA A 370 3.91 -4.52 -17.71
N LEU A 371 3.65 -4.28 -16.41
CA LEU A 371 4.66 -3.98 -15.40
C LEU A 371 4.92 -5.14 -14.41
N GLY A 372 4.12 -6.20 -14.46
CA GLY A 372 4.18 -7.30 -13.51
C GLY A 372 3.58 -6.95 -12.14
N LEU A 373 3.95 -7.71 -11.11
CA LEU A 373 3.32 -7.63 -9.79
C LEU A 373 4.12 -6.81 -8.75
N GLY A 374 5.20 -6.18 -9.18
CA GLY A 374 6.11 -5.44 -8.27
C GLY A 374 6.18 -3.94 -8.49
N ILE A 375 5.49 -3.41 -9.51
CA ILE A 375 5.55 -2.00 -9.90
C ILE A 375 4.15 -1.55 -10.32
N ALA A 376 3.67 -0.43 -9.78
CA ALA A 376 2.42 0.19 -10.21
C ALA A 376 2.65 1.22 -11.31
N GLY A 377 1.64 1.48 -12.13
CA GLY A 377 1.64 2.56 -13.11
C GLY A 377 1.26 3.89 -12.46
N ILE A 378 1.90 5.00 -12.87
CA ILE A 378 1.59 6.34 -12.39
C ILE A 378 1.44 7.31 -13.55
N TRP A 379 0.43 8.18 -13.50
CA TRP A 379 0.12 9.25 -14.46
C TRP A 379 -0.20 10.55 -13.74
N GLY A 380 0.05 11.69 -14.38
CA GLY A 380 -0.39 13.00 -13.91
C GLY A 380 0.69 14.06 -13.86
N ASP A 381 0.64 14.93 -12.84
CA ASP A 381 1.57 16.04 -12.65
C ASP A 381 3.03 15.55 -12.53
N ALA A 382 3.95 16.21 -13.24
CA ALA A 382 5.33 15.77 -13.36
C ALA A 382 6.10 15.85 -12.02
N ASP A 383 5.91 16.94 -11.26
CA ASP A 383 6.62 17.17 -10.00
C ASP A 383 6.15 16.19 -8.92
N MET A 384 4.81 15.95 -8.87
CA MET A 384 4.23 14.95 -7.97
C MET A 384 4.70 13.55 -8.36
N THR A 385 4.74 13.22 -9.65
CA THR A 385 5.22 11.93 -10.17
C THR A 385 6.66 11.68 -9.76
N GLN A 386 7.56 12.64 -9.99
CA GLN A 386 8.96 12.49 -9.59
C GLN A 386 9.09 12.25 -8.09
N SER A 387 8.39 13.02 -7.27
CA SER A 387 8.40 12.87 -5.81
C SER A 387 7.92 11.51 -5.35
N LEU A 388 6.82 11.00 -5.94
CA LEU A 388 6.25 9.70 -5.60
C LEU A 388 7.17 8.54 -6.03
N VAL A 389 7.82 8.63 -7.20
CA VAL A 389 8.78 7.63 -7.67
C VAL A 389 9.98 7.55 -6.72
N GLU A 390 10.55 8.69 -6.30
CA GLU A 390 11.66 8.73 -5.34
C GLU A 390 11.27 8.09 -4.00
N ILE A 391 10.08 8.40 -3.47
CA ILE A 391 9.54 7.82 -2.23
C ILE A 391 9.32 6.32 -2.43
N GLY A 392 8.74 5.90 -3.56
CA GLY A 392 8.47 4.50 -3.87
C GLY A 392 9.73 3.64 -3.93
N GLU A 393 10.83 4.16 -4.49
CA GLU A 393 12.13 3.47 -4.47
C GLU A 393 12.69 3.30 -3.05
N ARG A 394 12.52 4.31 -2.18
CA ARG A 394 12.99 4.24 -0.79
C ARG A 394 12.22 3.24 0.07
N ASN A 395 10.90 3.14 -0.13
CA ASN A 395 10.05 2.28 0.71
C ASN A 395 9.62 0.97 0.04
N GLY A 396 10.14 0.69 -1.17
CA GLY A 396 9.88 -0.56 -1.90
C GLY A 396 8.48 -0.63 -2.54
N GLU A 397 7.76 0.47 -2.60
CA GLU A 397 6.45 0.61 -3.25
C GLU A 397 6.62 1.31 -4.60
N ARG A 398 7.26 0.59 -5.53
CA ARG A 398 7.77 1.14 -6.79
C ARG A 398 6.67 1.58 -7.73
N LEU A 399 6.97 2.67 -8.45
CA LEU A 399 6.12 3.29 -9.45
C LEU A 399 6.87 3.43 -10.78
N TRP A 400 6.13 3.29 -11.89
CA TRP A 400 6.66 3.55 -13.22
C TRP A 400 5.81 4.62 -13.92
N PRO A 401 6.41 5.78 -14.30
CA PRO A 401 5.71 6.82 -15.03
C PRO A 401 5.26 6.31 -16.40
N MET A 402 3.98 6.43 -16.67
CA MET A 402 3.34 6.01 -17.91
C MET A 402 2.89 7.23 -18.71
N PRO A 403 2.90 7.16 -20.05
CA PRO A 403 2.50 8.29 -20.88
C PRO A 403 0.98 8.54 -20.84
N LEU A 404 0.58 9.82 -20.90
CA LEU A 404 -0.77 10.24 -21.25
C LEU A 404 -0.73 10.66 -22.75
N MET A 405 -1.26 9.79 -23.62
CA MET A 405 -1.27 9.98 -25.08
C MET A 405 -2.64 10.54 -25.49
N ASP A 406 -2.73 11.84 -25.72
CA ASP A 406 -4.01 12.52 -26.06
C ASP A 406 -4.68 11.94 -27.29
N GLU A 407 -3.92 11.39 -28.23
CA GLU A 407 -4.44 10.73 -29.42
C GLU A 407 -5.35 9.53 -29.08
N TYR A 408 -5.12 8.89 -27.93
CA TYR A 408 -5.94 7.76 -27.48
C TYR A 408 -7.28 8.18 -26.87
N GLU A 409 -7.52 9.48 -26.62
CA GLU A 409 -8.85 9.96 -26.23
C GLU A 409 -9.91 9.69 -27.31
N ALA A 410 -9.49 9.58 -28.58
CA ALA A 410 -10.37 9.20 -29.67
C ALA A 410 -11.08 7.85 -29.43
N ASP A 411 -10.43 6.93 -28.75
CA ASP A 411 -10.97 5.60 -28.40
C ASP A 411 -12.04 5.66 -27.31
N LEU A 412 -12.16 6.78 -26.60
CA LEU A 412 -13.19 7.01 -25.58
C LEU A 412 -14.44 7.73 -26.12
N LYS A 413 -14.52 8.03 -27.41
CA LYS A 413 -15.68 8.69 -28.00
C LYS A 413 -16.90 7.79 -27.98
N SER A 414 -18.05 8.37 -27.59
CA SER A 414 -19.36 7.74 -27.67
C SER A 414 -20.18 8.34 -28.83
N HIS A 415 -21.10 7.55 -29.36
CA HIS A 415 -22.14 8.04 -30.26
C HIS A 415 -23.39 8.53 -29.50
N TYR A 416 -23.48 8.23 -28.20
CA TYR A 416 -24.69 8.45 -27.37
C TYR A 416 -24.44 9.38 -26.19
N ALA A 417 -23.17 9.68 -25.87
CA ALA A 417 -22.76 10.50 -24.75
C ALA A 417 -21.45 11.24 -25.12
N ASP A 418 -20.92 12.05 -24.23
CA ASP A 418 -19.64 12.73 -24.45
C ASP A 418 -18.48 11.73 -24.46
N LEU A 419 -18.53 10.70 -23.59
CA LEU A 419 -17.51 9.69 -23.43
C LEU A 419 -18.12 8.28 -23.29
N ARG A 420 -17.25 7.28 -23.48
CA ARG A 420 -17.47 5.90 -23.02
C ARG A 420 -16.59 5.64 -21.78
N ASN A 421 -17.06 4.78 -20.88
CA ASN A 421 -16.24 4.40 -19.72
C ASN A 421 -15.06 3.50 -20.07
N VAL A 422 -15.09 2.78 -21.19
CA VAL A 422 -13.99 1.93 -21.67
C VAL A 422 -13.68 2.22 -23.13
N SER A 423 -12.42 2.02 -23.52
CA SER A 423 -11.94 2.18 -24.90
C SER A 423 -12.63 1.24 -25.87
N THR A 424 -12.74 1.66 -27.14
CA THR A 424 -13.12 0.78 -28.27
C THR A 424 -11.97 -0.12 -28.73
N SER A 425 -10.73 0.30 -28.43
CA SER A 425 -9.51 -0.46 -28.73
C SER A 425 -9.21 -1.50 -27.66
N PRO A 426 -8.77 -2.70 -27.99
CA PRO A 426 -8.29 -3.67 -27.01
C PRO A 426 -6.89 -3.32 -26.45
N PHE A 427 -6.25 -2.30 -26.98
CA PHE A 427 -4.90 -1.88 -26.59
C PHE A 427 -4.92 -0.66 -25.68
N ALA A 428 -3.80 -0.41 -25.01
CA ALA A 428 -3.56 0.76 -24.15
C ALA A 428 -4.60 0.97 -23.04
N GLY A 429 -5.23 -0.10 -22.54
CA GLY A 429 -6.35 0.00 -21.59
C GLY A 429 -6.02 0.77 -20.31
N ALA A 430 -4.79 0.68 -19.79
CA ALA A 430 -4.36 1.45 -18.63
C ALA A 430 -4.23 2.96 -18.94
N ILE A 431 -3.69 3.29 -20.14
CA ILE A 431 -3.56 4.70 -20.58
C ILE A 431 -4.93 5.33 -20.80
N THR A 432 -5.83 4.62 -21.50
CA THR A 432 -7.19 5.11 -21.75
C THR A 432 -8.02 5.22 -20.47
N ALA A 433 -7.77 4.38 -19.48
CA ALA A 433 -8.37 4.51 -18.16
C ALA A 433 -7.91 5.79 -17.44
N ALA A 434 -6.61 6.07 -17.45
CA ALA A 434 -6.06 7.32 -16.90
C ALA A 434 -6.58 8.56 -17.65
N LEU A 435 -6.66 8.50 -18.99
CA LEU A 435 -7.24 9.56 -19.82
C LEU A 435 -8.73 9.80 -19.49
N PHE A 436 -9.50 8.74 -19.27
CA PHE A 436 -10.88 8.85 -18.80
C PHE A 436 -10.95 9.60 -17.46
N ILE A 437 -10.18 9.18 -16.46
CA ILE A 437 -10.17 9.81 -15.13
C ILE A 437 -9.78 11.29 -15.22
N ARG A 438 -8.77 11.64 -16.03
CA ARG A 438 -8.31 13.02 -16.26
C ARG A 438 -9.45 13.97 -16.63
N ARG A 439 -10.50 13.51 -17.31
CA ARG A 439 -11.66 14.31 -17.72
C ARG A 439 -12.52 14.79 -16.54
N PHE A 440 -12.33 14.23 -15.36
CA PHE A 440 -13.07 14.56 -14.14
C PHE A 440 -12.22 15.32 -13.11
N VAL A 441 -10.98 15.62 -13.45
CA VAL A 441 -10.07 16.45 -12.66
C VAL A 441 -10.27 17.91 -12.98
N ALA A 442 -10.47 18.77 -11.97
CA ALA A 442 -10.56 20.20 -12.16
C ALA A 442 -9.21 20.79 -12.62
N GLU A 443 -9.23 21.76 -13.54
CA GLU A 443 -8.01 22.41 -14.05
C GLU A 443 -7.16 23.07 -12.96
N SER A 444 -7.77 23.50 -11.86
CA SER A 444 -7.09 24.12 -10.71
C SER A 444 -6.44 23.12 -9.75
N MET A 445 -6.67 21.82 -9.93
CA MET A 445 -6.21 20.76 -9.02
C MET A 445 -5.10 19.95 -9.69
N LYS A 446 -3.92 19.91 -9.09
CA LYS A 446 -2.87 18.97 -9.52
C LYS A 446 -3.31 17.54 -9.22
N TRP A 447 -2.98 16.62 -10.11
CA TRP A 447 -3.52 15.27 -10.01
C TRP A 447 -2.50 14.19 -10.36
N ILE A 448 -2.63 13.06 -9.63
CA ILE A 448 -1.95 11.80 -9.90
C ILE A 448 -2.97 10.66 -9.87
N HIS A 449 -2.85 9.76 -10.83
CA HIS A 449 -3.46 8.44 -10.82
C HIS A 449 -2.41 7.36 -10.60
N ILE A 450 -2.67 6.44 -9.64
CA ILE A 450 -1.85 5.26 -9.40
C ILE A 450 -2.69 4.01 -9.65
N ASP A 451 -2.35 3.25 -10.70
CA ASP A 451 -2.95 1.94 -10.96
C ASP A 451 -2.10 0.84 -10.32
N MET A 452 -2.62 0.30 -9.21
CA MET A 452 -1.97 -0.70 -8.38
C MET A 452 -2.51 -2.12 -8.58
N ALA A 453 -3.23 -2.39 -9.66
CA ALA A 453 -3.85 -3.69 -9.90
C ALA A 453 -2.84 -4.86 -9.88
N GLY A 454 -1.61 -4.62 -10.35
CA GLY A 454 -0.53 -5.61 -10.28
C GLY A 454 0.08 -5.76 -8.88
N THR A 455 0.05 -4.72 -8.04
CA THR A 455 0.81 -4.68 -6.78
C THR A 455 -0.04 -4.95 -5.53
N VAL A 456 -1.35 -5.13 -5.67
CA VAL A 456 -2.28 -5.30 -4.54
C VAL A 456 -2.04 -6.59 -3.75
N GLN A 457 -1.56 -7.64 -4.41
CA GLN A 457 -1.35 -8.95 -3.80
C GLN A 457 -0.07 -9.62 -4.27
N TYR A 458 0.50 -10.47 -3.41
CA TYR A 458 1.49 -11.47 -3.76
C TYR A 458 0.80 -12.78 -4.13
N LYS A 459 1.19 -13.38 -5.26
CA LYS A 459 0.67 -14.69 -5.69
C LYS A 459 1.38 -15.88 -5.01
N GLN A 460 2.50 -15.61 -4.34
CA GLN A 460 3.31 -16.57 -3.61
C GLN A 460 3.99 -15.89 -2.43
N ASP A 461 4.53 -16.68 -1.52
CA ASP A 461 5.32 -16.16 -0.40
C ASP A 461 6.49 -15.30 -0.88
N MET A 462 6.62 -14.14 -0.29
CA MET A 462 7.71 -13.19 -0.51
C MET A 462 8.53 -13.03 0.77
N SER A 463 9.65 -12.31 0.69
CA SER A 463 10.57 -12.15 1.83
C SER A 463 9.91 -11.66 3.11
N TYR A 464 9.00 -10.68 3.04
CA TYR A 464 8.31 -10.13 4.21
C TYR A 464 6.79 -10.27 4.15
N SER A 465 6.27 -11.24 3.41
CA SER A 465 4.83 -11.54 3.38
C SER A 465 4.55 -12.97 2.93
N GLU A 466 3.45 -13.53 3.40
CA GLU A 466 2.80 -14.67 2.75
C GLU A 466 2.10 -14.21 1.47
N ALA A 467 1.64 -15.18 0.66
CA ALA A 467 0.69 -14.90 -0.43
C ALA A 467 -0.55 -14.18 0.13
N GLY A 468 -1.07 -13.21 -0.62
CA GLY A 468 -2.17 -12.34 -0.21
C GLY A 468 -1.82 -10.87 -0.31
N ALA A 469 -2.53 -10.03 0.42
CA ALA A 469 -2.40 -8.58 0.35
C ALA A 469 -0.98 -8.07 0.68
N THR A 470 -0.53 -7.06 -0.08
CA THR A 470 0.80 -6.47 0.07
C THR A 470 0.85 -5.32 1.08
N GLY A 471 -0.26 -4.58 1.23
CA GLY A 471 -0.31 -3.29 1.91
C GLY A 471 0.32 -2.15 1.11
N TYR A 472 0.52 -2.34 -0.22
CA TYR A 472 1.06 -1.36 -1.14
C TYR A 472 0.26 -0.06 -1.10
N GLY A 473 0.96 1.07 -1.15
CA GLY A 473 0.40 2.40 -1.20
C GLY A 473 0.27 3.08 0.19
N ALA A 474 0.11 2.33 1.27
CA ALA A 474 -0.09 2.91 2.59
C ALA A 474 1.10 3.79 3.05
N ARG A 475 2.32 3.29 2.95
CA ARG A 475 3.54 4.03 3.30
C ARG A 475 3.86 5.10 2.27
N LEU A 476 3.65 4.80 0.99
CA LEU A 476 3.88 5.71 -0.14
C LEU A 476 3.07 6.99 0.01
N LEU A 477 1.76 6.87 0.22
CA LEU A 477 0.85 8.01 0.34
C LEU A 477 1.12 8.83 1.60
N ALA A 478 1.39 8.16 2.74
CA ALA A 478 1.74 8.84 3.98
C ALA A 478 3.04 9.62 3.86
N ASP A 479 4.08 9.04 3.27
CA ASP A 479 5.37 9.70 3.07
C ASP A 479 5.25 10.90 2.12
N TYR A 480 4.44 10.77 1.05
CA TYR A 480 4.18 11.89 0.16
C TYR A 480 3.48 13.04 0.87
N ALA A 481 2.44 12.74 1.65
CA ALA A 481 1.74 13.76 2.43
C ALA A 481 2.69 14.48 3.42
N MET A 482 3.54 13.72 4.13
CA MET A 482 4.52 14.30 5.07
C MET A 482 5.64 15.11 4.39
N LYS A 483 5.99 14.81 3.13
CA LYS A 483 6.95 15.64 2.36
C LYS A 483 6.46 17.08 2.21
N LYS A 484 5.15 17.32 2.27
CA LYS A 484 4.54 18.65 2.22
C LYS A 484 4.74 19.50 3.49
N GLU A 485 5.09 18.89 4.60
CA GLU A 485 5.46 19.62 5.83
C GLU A 485 6.71 20.50 5.65
N GLN A 486 7.55 20.14 4.68
CA GLN A 486 8.88 20.74 4.47
C GLN A 486 8.87 21.83 3.38
N GLN A 487 7.76 22.02 2.71
CA GLN A 487 7.55 23.05 1.66
C GLN A 487 6.75 24.24 2.22
#